data_57f5eb22ae1121938a6993e1c76acf2e
#
_entry.id   57f5eb22ae1121938a6993e1c76acf2e
#
_cell.length_a   1.000
_cell.length_b   1.000
_cell.length_c   1.000
_cell.angle_alpha   90.00
_cell.angle_beta   90.00
_cell.angle_gamma   90.00
#
_symmetry.space_group_name_H-M   'P 1'
#
loop_
_entity.id
_entity.type
_entity.pdbx_description
1 polymer ?
#
loop_
_entity_poly.entity_id
_entity_poly.type
_entity_poly.pdbx_seq_one_letter_code
_entity_poly.pdbx_strand_id
1 'polypeptide(L)'
;KLLADPRQLSRFYALKDDEAVRRGKWIATIGLAIILACLFPVGIYAHAILTHVTDTDLIVPSLVNDPAVFPIWATDFLIVSILAAAMSSMDSVLLVAASTLYKNLVAPFRQRSRELLWTRTAVVSFSIIAAVLALNPPGDIVEITIFSGSLYAVCFFPAVVFGLYWHKGTAAAVLWSMIIGVSTLIAWIAADLRQSLHEVFPALLLSGMTYWVLSSRPQAPLSPNHETPQSDG
;
A
#
# COMPACT_ATOMS: atom_id res chain seq x y z
N LYS A 1 2.37 0.26 7.84
CA LYS A 1 1.96 -0.13 6.48
C LYS A 1 0.94 -1.27 6.50
N LEU A 2 1.19 -2.39 7.16
CA LEU A 2 0.33 -3.59 7.14
C LEU A 2 -1.12 -3.33 7.61
N LEU A 3 -1.32 -2.54 8.67
CA LEU A 3 -2.66 -2.20 9.20
C LEU A 3 -3.44 -1.21 8.31
N ALA A 4 -2.76 -0.49 7.46
CA ALA A 4 -3.37 0.54 6.61
C ALA A 4 -3.45 0.14 5.13
N ASP A 5 -2.86 -1.00 4.74
CA ASP A 5 -2.87 -1.48 3.37
C ASP A 5 -4.23 -2.13 3.02
N PRO A 6 -5.02 -1.56 2.08
CA PRO A 6 -6.33 -2.09 1.70
C PRO A 6 -6.28 -3.55 1.22
N ARG A 7 -5.15 -3.98 0.64
CA ARG A 7 -4.96 -5.36 0.18
C ARG A 7 -4.89 -6.34 1.35
N GLN A 8 -4.28 -5.92 2.46
CA GLN A 8 -4.23 -6.75 3.67
C GLN A 8 -5.59 -6.76 4.36
N LEU A 9 -6.24 -5.60 4.47
CA LEU A 9 -7.58 -5.51 5.07
C LEU A 9 -8.58 -6.41 4.33
N SER A 10 -8.58 -6.43 2.99
CA SER A 10 -9.47 -7.30 2.21
C SER A 10 -9.25 -8.78 2.47
N ARG A 11 -8.01 -9.20 2.77
CA ARG A 11 -7.70 -10.59 3.13
C ARG A 11 -8.22 -10.95 4.53
N PHE A 12 -8.20 -10.02 5.48
CA PHE A 12 -8.80 -10.26 6.80
C PHE A 12 -10.31 -10.43 6.73
N TYR A 13 -11.00 -9.66 5.89
CA TYR A 13 -12.45 -9.83 5.67
C TYR A 13 -12.82 -11.17 5.00
N ALA A 14 -11.89 -11.82 4.33
CA ALA A 14 -12.09 -13.12 3.70
C ALA A 14 -11.92 -14.32 4.66
N LEU A 15 -11.49 -14.09 5.90
CA LEU A 15 -11.34 -15.15 6.90
C LEU A 15 -12.70 -15.59 7.44
N LYS A 16 -12.86 -16.90 7.61
CA LYS A 16 -14.13 -17.54 7.92
C LYS A 16 -14.60 -17.28 9.36
N ASP A 17 -13.68 -17.31 10.32
CA ASP A 17 -13.96 -17.29 11.75
C ASP A 17 -12.75 -16.76 12.57
N ASP A 18 -13.03 -16.39 13.83
CA ASP A 18 -12.02 -15.85 14.75
C ASP A 18 -10.90 -16.85 15.05
N GLU A 19 -11.18 -18.15 14.98
CA GLU A 19 -10.17 -19.19 15.19
C GLU A 19 -9.19 -19.23 14.02
N ALA A 20 -9.67 -19.06 12.79
CA ALA A 20 -8.83 -18.93 11.61
C ALA A 20 -7.91 -17.69 11.69
N VAL A 21 -8.42 -16.57 12.21
CA VAL A 21 -7.62 -15.35 12.48
C VAL A 21 -6.51 -15.66 13.48
N ARG A 22 -6.83 -16.31 14.60
CA ARG A 22 -5.85 -16.62 15.65
C ARG A 22 -4.79 -17.61 15.19
N ARG A 23 -5.15 -18.65 14.46
CA ARG A 23 -4.19 -19.60 13.87
C ARG A 23 -3.35 -18.92 12.79
N GLY A 24 -3.97 -18.15 11.90
CA GLY A 24 -3.29 -17.39 10.83
C GLY A 24 -2.27 -16.42 11.38
N LYS A 25 -2.56 -15.74 12.49
CA LYS A 25 -1.62 -14.85 13.17
C LYS A 25 -0.31 -15.56 13.54
N TRP A 26 -0.38 -16.72 14.17
CA TRP A 26 0.82 -17.46 14.58
C TRP A 26 1.59 -18.02 13.39
N ILE A 27 0.89 -18.59 12.40
CA ILE A 27 1.50 -19.12 11.18
C ILE A 27 2.21 -18.00 10.41
N ALA A 28 1.56 -16.85 10.24
CA ALA A 28 2.14 -15.70 9.56
C ALA A 28 3.34 -15.11 10.32
N THR A 29 3.25 -15.02 11.66
CA THR A 29 4.36 -14.49 12.48
C THR A 29 5.58 -15.41 12.42
N ILE A 30 5.40 -16.71 12.58
CA ILE A 30 6.50 -17.68 12.53
C ILE A 30 7.08 -17.75 11.10
N GLY A 31 6.21 -17.81 10.07
CA GLY A 31 6.66 -17.82 8.68
C GLY A 31 7.45 -16.57 8.32
N LEU A 32 6.98 -15.40 8.72
CA LEU A 32 7.69 -14.13 8.50
C LEU A 32 9.02 -14.09 9.27
N ALA A 33 9.06 -14.57 10.50
CA ALA A 33 10.28 -14.63 11.28
C ALA A 33 11.34 -15.54 10.64
N ILE A 34 10.94 -16.69 10.12
CA ILE A 34 11.83 -17.60 9.37
C ILE A 34 12.37 -16.92 8.11
N ILE A 35 11.48 -16.30 7.31
CA ILE A 35 11.87 -15.59 6.09
C ILE A 35 12.87 -14.47 6.41
N LEU A 36 12.61 -13.66 7.42
CA LEU A 36 13.52 -12.57 7.83
C LEU A 36 14.84 -13.11 8.36
N ALA A 37 14.84 -14.20 9.13
CA ALA A 37 16.06 -14.84 9.60
C ALA A 37 16.92 -15.41 8.45
N CYS A 38 16.30 -15.86 7.34
CA CYS A 38 17.02 -16.28 6.15
C CYS A 38 17.53 -15.10 5.30
N LEU A 39 16.76 -14.01 5.22
CA LEU A 39 17.12 -12.84 4.41
C LEU A 39 18.19 -11.96 5.06
N PHE A 40 18.17 -11.82 6.40
CA PHE A 40 19.09 -10.95 7.11
C PHE A 40 20.59 -11.30 6.85
N PRO A 41 21.02 -12.57 6.92
CA PRO A 41 22.40 -12.94 6.59
C PRO A 41 22.82 -12.61 5.15
N VAL A 42 21.88 -12.65 4.18
CA VAL A 42 22.18 -12.32 2.78
C VAL A 42 22.73 -10.90 2.63
N GLY A 43 22.14 -9.93 3.36
CA GLY A 43 22.63 -8.54 3.38
C GLY A 43 24.04 -8.43 3.94
N ILE A 44 24.35 -9.16 5.02
CA ILE A 44 25.69 -9.18 5.64
C ILE A 44 26.72 -9.78 4.69
N TYR A 45 26.40 -10.91 4.08
CA TYR A 45 27.29 -11.57 3.10
C TYR A 45 27.50 -10.71 1.85
N ALA A 46 26.42 -10.08 1.34
CA ALA A 46 26.52 -9.19 0.21
C ALA A 46 27.48 -8.02 0.49
N HIS A 47 27.37 -7.39 1.67
CA HIS A 47 28.28 -6.31 2.08
C HIS A 47 29.74 -6.77 2.19
N ALA A 48 29.99 -8.01 2.65
CA ALA A 48 31.33 -8.55 2.76
C ALA A 48 31.98 -8.88 1.40
N ILE A 49 31.18 -9.28 0.42
CA ILE A 49 31.63 -9.70 -0.91
C ILE A 49 31.70 -8.52 -1.88
N LEU A 50 30.68 -7.66 -1.87
CA LEU A 50 30.51 -6.54 -2.80
C LEU A 50 31.03 -5.23 -2.21
N THR A 51 32.36 -5.09 -2.10
CA THR A 51 33.00 -3.89 -1.53
C THR A 51 32.94 -2.64 -2.45
N HIS A 52 32.55 -2.82 -3.72
CA HIS A 52 32.56 -1.76 -4.74
C HIS A 52 31.16 -1.28 -5.17
N VAL A 53 30.09 -1.86 -4.66
CA VAL A 53 28.72 -1.48 -5.03
C VAL A 53 28.23 -0.39 -4.07
N THR A 54 28.09 0.83 -4.59
CA THR A 54 27.59 2.00 -3.84
C THR A 54 26.07 2.16 -3.94
N ASP A 55 25.47 1.62 -5.00
CA ASP A 55 24.04 1.69 -5.24
C ASP A 55 23.34 0.48 -4.59
N THR A 56 22.45 0.78 -3.65
CA THR A 56 21.69 -0.25 -2.90
C THR A 56 20.79 -1.10 -3.79
N ASP A 57 20.27 -0.55 -4.88
CA ASP A 57 19.39 -1.27 -5.80
C ASP A 57 20.15 -2.30 -6.65
N LEU A 58 21.45 -2.13 -6.81
CA LEU A 58 22.33 -3.04 -7.56
C LEU A 58 22.93 -4.16 -6.71
N ILE A 59 22.79 -4.17 -5.39
CA ILE A 59 23.38 -5.18 -4.51
C ILE A 59 22.90 -6.59 -4.88
N VAL A 60 21.60 -6.80 -4.95
CA VAL A 60 21.04 -8.13 -5.25
C VAL A 60 21.36 -8.59 -6.69
N PRO A 61 21.16 -7.76 -7.73
CA PRO A 61 21.57 -8.11 -9.08
C PRO A 61 23.07 -8.43 -9.21
N SER A 62 23.93 -7.64 -8.55
CA SER A 62 25.39 -7.86 -8.57
C SER A 62 25.79 -9.15 -7.88
N LEU A 63 25.17 -9.44 -6.71
CA LEU A 63 25.42 -10.68 -5.97
C LEU A 63 25.01 -11.93 -6.77
N VAL A 64 23.84 -11.86 -7.41
CA VAL A 64 23.30 -12.98 -8.21
C VAL A 64 24.14 -13.20 -9.48
N ASN A 65 24.71 -12.14 -10.05
CA ASN A 65 25.50 -12.23 -11.28
C ASN A 65 27.00 -12.47 -11.01
N ASP A 66 27.42 -12.65 -9.78
CA ASP A 66 28.81 -12.92 -9.44
C ASP A 66 29.13 -14.41 -9.63
N PRO A 67 30.02 -14.78 -10.61
CA PRO A 67 30.36 -16.15 -10.87
C PRO A 67 31.11 -16.85 -9.73
N ALA A 68 31.69 -16.09 -8.80
CA ALA A 68 32.33 -16.63 -7.60
C ALA A 68 31.33 -17.11 -6.56
N VAL A 69 30.11 -16.60 -6.60
CA VAL A 69 29.03 -16.90 -5.63
C VAL A 69 28.07 -17.92 -6.20
N PHE A 70 27.64 -17.73 -7.47
CA PHE A 70 26.65 -18.61 -8.11
C PHE A 70 27.13 -19.15 -9.47
N PRO A 71 26.91 -20.44 -9.74
CA PRO A 71 27.08 -20.97 -11.07
C PRO A 71 26.03 -20.43 -12.04
N ILE A 72 26.34 -20.35 -13.34
CA ILE A 72 25.50 -19.74 -14.38
C ILE A 72 24.03 -20.20 -14.33
N TRP A 73 23.80 -21.51 -14.18
CA TRP A 73 22.45 -22.06 -14.12
C TRP A 73 21.64 -21.54 -12.91
N ALA A 74 22.30 -21.31 -11.78
CA ALA A 74 21.65 -20.76 -10.58
C ALA A 74 21.37 -19.28 -10.75
N THR A 75 22.27 -18.52 -11.38
CA THR A 75 22.06 -17.11 -11.75
C THR A 75 20.82 -16.95 -12.61
N ASP A 76 20.69 -17.71 -13.70
CA ASP A 76 19.54 -17.65 -14.60
C ASP A 76 18.23 -17.97 -13.86
N PHE A 77 18.26 -19.02 -13.03
CA PHE A 77 17.09 -19.42 -12.23
C PHE A 77 16.69 -18.32 -11.22
N LEU A 78 17.65 -17.70 -10.54
CA LEU A 78 17.41 -16.64 -9.56
C LEU A 78 16.86 -15.38 -10.24
N ILE A 79 17.42 -14.97 -11.38
CA ILE A 79 16.92 -13.83 -12.16
C ILE A 79 15.47 -14.04 -12.58
N VAL A 80 15.15 -15.21 -13.14
CA VAL A 80 13.78 -15.54 -13.54
C VAL A 80 12.84 -15.55 -12.32
N SER A 81 13.31 -16.07 -11.18
CA SER A 81 12.52 -16.10 -9.94
C SER A 81 12.22 -14.70 -9.40
N ILE A 82 13.20 -13.79 -9.41
CA ILE A 82 13.04 -12.39 -9.00
C ILE A 82 12.03 -11.68 -9.93
N LEU A 83 12.17 -11.85 -11.24
CA LEU A 83 11.23 -11.28 -12.20
C LEU A 83 9.81 -11.83 -12.02
N ALA A 84 9.66 -13.13 -11.83
CA ALA A 84 8.37 -13.76 -11.59
C ALA A 84 7.69 -13.23 -10.30
N ALA A 85 8.47 -13.05 -9.23
CA ALA A 85 7.98 -12.49 -7.97
C ALA A 85 7.53 -11.03 -8.13
N ALA A 86 8.30 -10.22 -8.87
CA ALA A 86 7.96 -8.84 -9.18
C ALA A 86 6.67 -8.75 -10.01
N MET A 87 6.55 -9.56 -11.08
CA MET A 87 5.36 -9.63 -11.93
C MET A 87 4.10 -10.02 -11.13
N SER A 88 4.19 -11.04 -10.29
CA SER A 88 3.08 -11.49 -9.43
C SER A 88 2.58 -10.38 -8.49
N SER A 89 3.49 -9.57 -7.96
CA SER A 89 3.13 -8.42 -7.11
C SER A 89 2.49 -7.30 -7.91
N MET A 90 3.02 -7.00 -9.10
CA MET A 90 2.46 -5.98 -10.01
C MET A 90 1.04 -6.32 -10.43
N ASP A 91 0.78 -7.55 -10.86
CA ASP A 91 -0.54 -8.00 -11.29
C ASP A 91 -1.60 -7.78 -10.22
N SER A 92 -1.27 -8.14 -8.98
CA SER A 92 -2.19 -7.97 -7.84
C SER A 92 -2.51 -6.50 -7.57
N VAL A 93 -1.51 -5.61 -7.64
CA VAL A 93 -1.69 -4.17 -7.41
C VAL A 93 -2.49 -3.53 -8.53
N LEU A 94 -2.15 -3.83 -9.78
CA LEU A 94 -2.83 -3.30 -10.96
C LEU A 94 -4.31 -3.70 -11.00
N LEU A 95 -4.61 -4.96 -10.67
CA LEU A 95 -5.98 -5.46 -10.64
C LEU A 95 -6.81 -4.76 -9.54
N VAL A 96 -6.25 -4.60 -8.34
CA VAL A 96 -6.92 -3.90 -7.23
C VAL A 96 -7.14 -2.43 -7.59
N ALA A 97 -6.14 -1.75 -8.12
CA ALA A 97 -6.24 -0.35 -8.53
C ALA A 97 -7.31 -0.16 -9.63
N ALA A 98 -7.26 -0.98 -10.68
CA ALA A 98 -8.21 -0.90 -11.79
C ALA A 98 -9.64 -1.24 -11.37
N SER A 99 -9.85 -2.28 -10.55
CA SER A 99 -11.17 -2.64 -10.06
C SER A 99 -11.75 -1.59 -9.12
N THR A 100 -10.92 -0.98 -8.28
CA THR A 100 -11.32 0.11 -7.39
C THR A 100 -11.70 1.36 -8.18
N LEU A 101 -10.89 1.72 -9.19
CA LEU A 101 -11.21 2.83 -10.11
C LEU A 101 -12.56 2.60 -10.79
N TYR A 102 -12.76 1.42 -11.35
CA TYR A 102 -14.01 1.10 -12.02
C TYR A 102 -15.20 1.17 -11.06
N LYS A 103 -15.16 0.47 -9.93
CA LYS A 103 -16.28 0.40 -8.99
C LYS A 103 -16.65 1.74 -8.37
N ASN A 104 -15.66 2.58 -8.06
CA ASN A 104 -15.90 3.80 -7.33
C ASN A 104 -16.08 5.04 -8.22
N LEU A 105 -15.43 5.09 -9.39
CA LEU A 105 -15.53 6.25 -10.29
C LEU A 105 -16.41 6.01 -11.51
N VAL A 106 -16.37 4.81 -12.10
CA VAL A 106 -17.06 4.56 -13.39
C VAL A 106 -18.45 3.95 -13.20
N ALA A 107 -18.57 2.96 -12.31
CA ALA A 107 -19.80 2.23 -12.10
C ALA A 107 -21.00 3.09 -11.65
N PRO A 108 -20.84 4.14 -10.82
CA PRO A 108 -21.94 5.03 -10.43
C PRO A 108 -22.55 5.81 -11.60
N PHE A 109 -21.77 6.03 -12.68
CA PHE A 109 -22.17 6.88 -13.81
C PHE A 109 -22.49 6.08 -15.07
N ARG A 110 -22.26 4.77 -15.09
CA ARG A 110 -22.44 3.95 -16.30
C ARG A 110 -23.04 2.58 -16.03
N GLN A 111 -23.86 2.09 -16.99
CA GLN A 111 -24.44 0.76 -16.94
C GLN A 111 -23.38 -0.35 -16.96
N ARG A 112 -23.63 -1.40 -16.18
CA ARG A 112 -22.78 -2.56 -15.86
C ARG A 112 -22.29 -3.39 -17.07
N SER A 113 -22.75 -3.10 -18.29
CA SER A 113 -22.56 -3.99 -19.44
C SER A 113 -21.12 -4.09 -20.00
N ARG A 114 -20.16 -3.25 -19.53
CA ARG A 114 -18.77 -3.23 -20.03
C ARG A 114 -17.71 -3.19 -18.93
N GLU A 115 -18.01 -3.75 -17.77
CA GLU A 115 -17.10 -3.76 -16.62
C GLU A 115 -15.71 -4.30 -16.97
N LEU A 116 -15.66 -5.41 -17.69
CA LEU A 116 -14.43 -6.09 -18.06
C LEU A 116 -13.54 -5.25 -18.99
N LEU A 117 -14.16 -4.52 -19.94
CA LEU A 117 -13.43 -3.63 -20.84
C LEU A 117 -12.83 -2.44 -20.08
N TRP A 118 -13.59 -1.82 -19.20
CA TRP A 118 -13.11 -0.69 -18.40
C TRP A 118 -11.98 -1.08 -17.45
N THR A 119 -12.10 -2.22 -16.78
CA THR A 119 -11.05 -2.74 -15.91
C THR A 119 -9.78 -3.06 -16.70
N ARG A 120 -9.88 -3.71 -17.86
CA ARG A 120 -8.74 -3.98 -18.74
C ARG A 120 -8.07 -2.70 -19.23
N THR A 121 -8.86 -1.72 -19.68
CA THR A 121 -8.32 -0.42 -20.12
C THR A 121 -7.59 0.29 -18.97
N ALA A 122 -8.15 0.26 -17.76
CA ALA A 122 -7.50 0.84 -16.58
C ALA A 122 -6.19 0.12 -16.23
N VAL A 123 -6.15 -1.21 -16.27
CA VAL A 123 -4.91 -2.00 -16.06
C VAL A 123 -3.84 -1.57 -17.07
N VAL A 124 -4.17 -1.55 -18.36
CA VAL A 124 -3.23 -1.16 -19.42
C VAL A 124 -2.75 0.28 -19.22
N SER A 125 -3.64 1.21 -18.89
CA SER A 125 -3.29 2.61 -18.64
C SER A 125 -2.34 2.75 -17.46
N PHE A 126 -2.61 2.08 -16.34
CA PHE A 126 -1.73 2.10 -15.17
C PHE A 126 -0.38 1.44 -15.46
N SER A 127 -0.36 0.35 -16.24
CA SER A 127 0.88 -0.31 -16.65
C SER A 127 1.75 0.61 -17.52
N ILE A 128 1.16 1.33 -18.46
CA ILE A 128 1.87 2.30 -19.30
C ILE A 128 2.44 3.44 -18.45
N ILE A 129 1.63 4.01 -17.55
CA ILE A 129 2.07 5.07 -16.65
C ILE A 129 3.24 4.58 -15.78
N ALA A 130 3.13 3.40 -15.19
CA ALA A 130 4.19 2.80 -14.37
C ALA A 130 5.47 2.56 -15.19
N ALA A 131 5.34 2.06 -16.43
CA ALA A 131 6.48 1.84 -17.32
C ALA A 131 7.19 3.16 -17.68
N VAL A 132 6.43 4.22 -17.99
CA VAL A 132 7.01 5.55 -18.28
C VAL A 132 7.73 6.12 -17.07
N LEU A 133 7.15 6.01 -15.87
CA LEU A 133 7.79 6.46 -14.63
C LEU A 133 9.04 5.64 -14.29
N ALA A 134 9.07 4.37 -14.65
CA ALA A 134 10.24 3.50 -14.44
C ALA A 134 11.43 3.85 -15.32
N LEU A 135 11.24 4.57 -16.44
CA LEU A 135 12.35 5.04 -17.29
C LEU A 135 13.22 6.10 -16.60
N ASN A 136 12.62 6.92 -15.74
CA ASN A 136 13.32 7.91 -14.91
C ASN A 136 12.75 7.85 -13.49
N PRO A 137 13.21 6.90 -12.67
CA PRO A 137 12.67 6.72 -11.33
C PRO A 137 12.97 7.94 -10.46
N PRO A 138 12.00 8.40 -9.65
CA PRO A 138 12.17 9.59 -8.80
C PRO A 138 13.05 9.35 -7.57
N GLY A 139 13.58 8.15 -7.38
CA GLY A 139 14.44 7.75 -6.27
C GLY A 139 14.70 6.24 -6.29
N ASP A 140 15.48 5.77 -5.33
CA ASP A 140 15.79 4.34 -5.16
C ASP A 140 14.55 3.53 -4.79
N ILE A 141 14.58 2.22 -5.04
CA ILE A 141 13.46 1.29 -4.73
C ILE A 141 13.05 1.39 -3.26
N VAL A 142 14.01 1.53 -2.35
CA VAL A 142 13.77 1.67 -0.91
C VAL A 142 13.02 2.97 -0.62
N GLU A 143 13.45 4.08 -1.21
CA GLU A 143 12.84 5.40 -1.03
C GLU A 143 11.39 5.43 -1.54
N ILE A 144 11.15 4.92 -2.74
CA ILE A 144 9.79 4.79 -3.32
C ILE A 144 8.91 3.90 -2.45
N THR A 145 9.47 2.82 -1.89
CA THR A 145 8.74 1.90 -1.02
C THR A 145 8.37 2.56 0.32
N ILE A 146 9.29 3.34 0.91
CA ILE A 146 9.05 4.11 2.12
C ILE A 146 7.98 5.17 1.87
N PHE A 147 8.10 5.94 0.81
CA PHE A 147 7.12 6.96 0.42
C PHE A 147 5.71 6.36 0.24
N SER A 148 5.61 5.25 -0.49
CA SER A 148 4.35 4.52 -0.66
C SER A 148 3.77 4.05 0.68
N GLY A 149 4.64 3.54 1.58
CA GLY A 149 4.25 3.14 2.94
C GLY A 149 3.75 4.30 3.78
N SER A 150 4.41 5.45 3.69
CA SER A 150 4.05 6.71 4.35
C SER A 150 2.68 7.19 3.88
N LEU A 151 2.44 7.16 2.57
CA LEU A 151 1.17 7.56 1.96
C LEU A 151 0.02 6.68 2.47
N TYR A 152 0.19 5.35 2.47
CA TYR A 152 -0.82 4.44 3.04
C TYR A 152 -1.08 4.69 4.52
N ALA A 153 -0.02 4.89 5.31
CA ALA A 153 -0.17 5.14 6.73
C ALA A 153 -0.97 6.42 6.99
N VAL A 154 -0.63 7.49 6.31
CA VAL A 154 -1.25 8.81 6.51
C VAL A 154 -2.70 8.83 6.02
N CYS A 155 -3.01 8.17 4.90
CA CYS A 155 -4.38 8.13 4.37
C CYS A 155 -5.30 7.22 5.17
N PHE A 156 -4.85 6.01 5.49
CA PHE A 156 -5.77 4.97 5.96
C PHE A 156 -5.67 4.70 7.46
N PHE A 157 -4.51 4.88 8.09
CA PHE A 157 -4.34 4.54 9.49
C PHE A 157 -5.26 5.34 10.43
N PRO A 158 -5.37 6.69 10.32
CA PRO A 158 -6.31 7.44 11.15
C PRO A 158 -7.77 7.02 10.90
N ALA A 159 -8.15 6.82 9.64
CA ALA A 159 -9.49 6.42 9.28
C ALA A 159 -9.86 5.04 9.84
N VAL A 160 -8.96 4.07 9.77
CA VAL A 160 -9.16 2.72 10.29
C VAL A 160 -9.20 2.72 11.83
N VAL A 161 -8.21 3.34 12.48
CA VAL A 161 -8.12 3.34 13.94
C VAL A 161 -9.29 4.10 14.56
N PHE A 162 -9.56 5.31 14.11
CA PHE A 162 -10.68 6.07 14.64
C PHE A 162 -12.03 5.50 14.21
N GLY A 163 -12.13 4.92 13.01
CA GLY A 163 -13.34 4.24 12.56
C GLY A 163 -13.71 3.03 13.40
N LEU A 164 -12.73 2.30 13.91
CA LEU A 164 -12.94 1.14 14.79
C LEU A 164 -13.24 1.51 16.24
N TYR A 165 -12.56 2.53 16.77
CA TYR A 165 -12.64 2.87 18.19
C TYR A 165 -13.49 4.10 18.49
N TRP A 166 -13.83 4.92 17.50
CA TRP A 166 -14.56 6.19 17.68
C TRP A 166 -15.84 6.22 16.86
N HIS A 167 -16.96 6.02 17.50
CA HIS A 167 -18.30 5.90 16.87
C HIS A 167 -18.85 7.19 16.22
N LYS A 168 -18.14 8.30 16.31
CA LYS A 168 -18.58 9.62 15.78
C LYS A 168 -17.91 9.99 14.45
N GLY A 169 -17.28 9.03 13.75
CA GLY A 169 -16.61 9.30 12.49
C GLY A 169 -17.55 9.73 11.38
N THR A 170 -17.14 10.74 10.60
CA THR A 170 -17.88 11.23 9.43
C THR A 170 -17.09 11.01 8.16
N ALA A 171 -17.79 10.82 7.03
CA ALA A 171 -17.13 10.72 5.72
C ALA A 171 -16.28 11.97 5.39
N ALA A 172 -16.76 13.16 5.80
CA ALA A 172 -16.03 14.41 5.64
C ALA A 172 -14.74 14.43 6.47
N ALA A 173 -14.77 13.93 7.72
CA ALA A 173 -13.57 13.84 8.56
C ALA A 173 -12.51 12.94 7.94
N VAL A 174 -12.90 11.79 7.34
CA VAL A 174 -12.01 10.90 6.61
C VAL A 174 -11.37 11.62 5.42
N LEU A 175 -12.19 12.25 4.56
CA LEU A 175 -11.68 12.93 3.37
C LEU A 175 -10.71 14.07 3.72
N TRP A 176 -11.05 14.92 4.66
CA TRP A 176 -10.18 16.02 5.06
C TRP A 176 -8.93 15.56 5.76
N SER A 177 -8.98 14.51 6.57
CA SER A 177 -7.79 13.92 7.18
C SER A 177 -6.82 13.37 6.13
N MET A 178 -7.33 12.71 5.09
CA MET A 178 -6.53 12.23 3.97
C MET A 178 -5.88 13.40 3.21
N ILE A 179 -6.66 14.42 2.84
CA ILE A 179 -6.17 15.58 2.08
C ILE A 179 -5.07 16.30 2.87
N ILE A 180 -5.33 16.63 4.13
CA ILE A 180 -4.36 17.35 4.98
C ILE A 180 -3.12 16.48 5.22
N GLY A 181 -3.31 15.20 5.47
CA GLY A 181 -2.20 14.28 5.68
C GLY A 181 -1.28 14.17 4.46
N VAL A 182 -1.85 13.98 3.28
CA VAL A 182 -1.08 13.90 2.01
C VAL A 182 -0.41 15.24 1.70
N SER A 183 -1.13 16.35 1.86
CA SER A 183 -0.57 17.69 1.64
C SER A 183 0.62 17.97 2.57
N THR A 184 0.51 17.57 3.85
CA THR A 184 1.61 17.71 4.82
C THR A 184 2.80 16.85 4.43
N LEU A 185 2.56 15.60 4.00
CA LEU A 185 3.61 14.69 3.57
C LEU A 185 4.38 15.25 2.37
N ILE A 186 3.67 15.74 1.36
CA ILE A 186 4.29 16.36 0.18
C ILE A 186 5.05 17.64 0.56
N ALA A 187 4.45 18.51 1.37
CA ALA A 187 5.09 19.75 1.81
C ALA A 187 6.36 19.48 2.63
N TRP A 188 6.36 18.45 3.49
CA TRP A 188 7.53 18.05 4.29
C TRP A 188 8.70 17.58 3.42
N ILE A 189 8.39 16.80 2.39
CA ILE A 189 9.37 16.33 1.41
C ILE A 189 9.90 17.50 0.58
N ALA A 190 9.02 18.37 0.09
CA ALA A 190 9.39 19.54 -0.70
C ALA A 190 10.24 20.56 0.07
N ALA A 191 10.08 20.61 1.40
CA ALA A 191 10.86 21.45 2.30
C ALA A 191 12.20 20.81 2.75
N ASP A 192 12.51 19.61 2.27
CA ASP A 192 13.72 18.82 2.61
C ASP A 192 13.94 18.64 4.13
N LEU A 193 12.84 18.53 4.89
CA LEU A 193 12.86 18.38 6.34
C LEU A 193 13.06 16.92 6.81
N ARG A 194 13.28 15.99 5.89
CA ARG A 194 13.50 14.56 6.17
C ARG A 194 14.68 14.28 7.08
N GLN A 195 15.71 15.13 7.02
CA GLN A 195 16.91 15.00 7.87
C GLN A 195 16.60 15.24 9.35
N SER A 196 15.61 16.06 9.67
CA SER A 196 15.24 16.39 11.05
C SER A 196 14.23 15.40 11.64
N LEU A 197 13.21 15.03 10.86
CA LEU A 197 12.15 14.11 11.26
C LEU A 197 11.54 13.45 10.03
N HIS A 198 11.32 12.13 10.11
CA HIS A 198 10.71 11.37 9.02
C HIS A 198 9.29 11.89 8.72
N GLU A 199 8.96 12.12 7.45
CA GLU A 199 7.73 12.74 6.96
C GLU A 199 6.43 12.11 7.47
N VAL A 200 6.45 10.82 7.83
CA VAL A 200 5.28 10.09 8.35
C VAL A 200 4.75 10.69 9.66
N PHE A 201 5.65 11.11 10.56
CA PHE A 201 5.24 11.54 11.89
C PHE A 201 4.40 12.82 11.87
N PRO A 202 4.86 13.95 11.27
CA PRO A 202 4.07 15.17 11.22
C PRO A 202 2.80 14.99 10.38
N ALA A 203 2.87 14.25 9.27
CA ALA A 203 1.72 14.00 8.42
C ALA A 203 0.66 13.13 9.11
N LEU A 204 1.06 12.10 9.85
CA LEU A 204 0.15 11.24 10.62
C LEU A 204 -0.50 11.99 11.79
N LEU A 205 0.27 12.82 12.50
CA LEU A 205 -0.26 13.65 13.58
C LEU A 205 -1.32 14.63 13.07
N LEU A 206 -1.02 15.37 12.01
CA LEU A 206 -1.95 16.34 11.43
C LEU A 206 -3.19 15.67 10.83
N SER A 207 -3.02 14.54 10.15
CA SER A 207 -4.14 13.74 9.64
C SER A 207 -5.04 13.25 10.79
N GLY A 208 -4.44 12.68 11.84
CA GLY A 208 -5.17 12.20 13.01
C GLY A 208 -5.88 13.31 13.78
N MET A 209 -5.21 14.45 14.00
CA MET A 209 -5.81 15.63 14.64
C MET A 209 -6.98 16.18 13.83
N THR A 210 -6.84 16.26 12.52
CA THR A 210 -7.92 16.70 11.62
C THR A 210 -9.13 15.78 11.72
N TYR A 211 -8.89 14.48 11.67
CA TYR A 211 -9.96 13.50 11.84
C TYR A 211 -10.68 13.69 13.19
N TRP A 212 -9.91 13.77 14.28
CA TRP A 212 -10.46 13.95 15.63
C TRP A 212 -11.28 15.22 15.80
N VAL A 213 -10.76 16.36 15.33
CA VAL A 213 -11.44 17.66 15.41
C VAL A 213 -12.73 17.68 14.62
N LEU A 214 -12.72 17.16 13.40
CA LEU A 214 -13.91 17.12 12.54
C LEU A 214 -14.95 16.11 13.02
N SER A 215 -14.53 15.00 13.62
CA SER A 215 -15.43 14.01 14.21
C SER A 215 -16.04 14.46 15.55
N SER A 216 -15.40 15.40 16.25
CA SER A 216 -15.88 15.92 17.53
C SER A 216 -16.94 17.01 17.36
N ARG A 217 -17.18 17.52 16.15
CA ARG A 217 -18.22 18.51 15.90
C ARG A 217 -19.60 17.88 16.01
N PRO A 218 -20.58 18.53 16.66
CA PRO A 218 -21.95 18.04 16.71
C PRO A 218 -22.50 17.92 15.28
N GLN A 219 -22.94 16.73 14.93
CA GLN A 219 -23.61 16.50 13.64
C GLN A 219 -24.99 17.16 13.71
N ALA A 220 -25.36 17.95 12.70
CA ALA A 220 -26.73 18.26 12.46
C ALA A 220 -27.53 16.97 12.30
N PRO A 221 -28.69 16.83 12.96
CA PRO A 221 -29.50 15.63 12.83
C PRO A 221 -29.84 15.41 11.36
N LEU A 222 -29.54 14.19 10.86
CA LEU A 222 -29.99 13.76 9.54
C LEU A 222 -31.50 13.93 9.50
N SER A 223 -32.00 14.70 8.53
CA SER A 223 -33.46 14.85 8.34
C SER A 223 -34.05 13.44 8.15
N PRO A 224 -35.17 13.10 8.79
CA PRO A 224 -35.77 11.77 8.75
C PRO A 224 -36.58 11.55 7.46
N ASN A 225 -35.96 11.75 6.27
CA ASN A 225 -36.61 11.55 4.98
C ASN A 225 -35.93 10.43 4.18
N HIS A 226 -35.90 9.23 4.74
CA HIS A 226 -35.87 7.99 3.99
C HIS A 226 -36.86 7.02 4.67
N GLU A 227 -38.14 7.39 4.58
CA GLU A 227 -39.19 6.39 4.66
C GLU A 227 -38.97 5.41 3.51
N THR A 228 -38.60 4.18 3.88
CA THR A 228 -38.68 3.04 2.97
C THR A 228 -40.09 2.98 2.41
N PRO A 229 -40.29 2.83 1.09
CA PRO A 229 -41.61 2.54 0.55
C PRO A 229 -42.07 1.22 1.19
N GLN A 230 -43.11 1.27 2.00
CA GLN A 230 -43.87 0.11 2.39
C GLN A 230 -44.37 -0.56 1.12
N SER A 231 -43.93 -1.81 0.89
CA SER A 231 -44.52 -2.69 -0.09
C SER A 231 -45.87 -3.14 0.46
N ASP A 232 -46.90 -2.42 0.11
CA ASP A 232 -48.29 -2.92 0.18
C ASP A 232 -48.53 -3.83 -1.04
N GLY A 233 -49.01 -5.09 -0.73
CA GLY A 233 -49.65 -5.99 -1.69
C GLY A 233 -48.86 -7.19 -2.09
#